data_7e3ec59fad7b3bdd7eab8f35fa021b8d
#
_entry.id   7e3ec59fad7b3bdd7eab8f35fa021b8d
#
_cell.length_a   1.000
_cell.length_b   1.000
_cell.length_c   1.000
_cell.angle_alpha   90.00
_cell.angle_beta   90.00
_cell.angle_gamma   90.00
#
_symmetry.space_group_name_H-M   'P 1'
#
loop_
_entity.id
_entity.type
_entity.pdbx_description
1 polymer ?
#
loop_
_entity_poly.entity_id
_entity_poly.type
_entity_poly.pdbx_seq_one_letter_code
_entity_poly.pdbx_strand_id
1 'polypeptide(L)'
;MQRLIWMLCCACCCLVGLVDEAQSASFGFVRTPPRIVVDTGNQLVFSVDERNGDLVSMRYRGQELQTREPKASQIASGLGAAQVDVRTVGDVIVISAHAGDLTHYYMAVNGRDAIYMATYAPTLLPVGELRFVARLDVEKLPKADHGTDSNVGTAIEGNDVFLLRDGRTSSKFYSAQPMIDDPMHGVKGPGVAVYMLMGNRELSSGGPFFKDIATQKTEKTHELYNYMFSNHTQTEAYRGGLHGAYGLLFTQEEAPSDALTNLDFLNGTLGLEGFLNSGERGAVAGHAGGTAQGMSAVVGLSNDTAEYWAPTATPGDFRVNGVRPGRYRLTLYQNELEIARSTVDVSAGRVTQARLHAEPPPGRVKWQIGLPDGTPAGFRNAGLLTSAHPSDSRMAPWATDIYTVGTSALADFPAAQWRDINSPTRIDFVLGNHEVHAYRLRVLISLAQAGGRPQLSVNAGWHAPVPAASAQPDSRGITRGTWRGNNTLFEFNIPASALHAGTNSLQIGVASGRSAAGFLSPGFVYDSVQLIE
;
A
#
# COMPACT_ATOMS: atom_id res chain seq x y z
N MET A 1 -20.40 -78.09 -56.67
CA MET A 1 -19.02 -77.82 -57.14
C MET A 1 -18.56 -76.50 -56.46
N GLN A 2 -17.38 -76.50 -55.92
CA GLN A 2 -16.54 -75.49 -55.36
C GLN A 2 -16.89 -74.98 -53.96
N ARG A 3 -16.02 -75.33 -53.08
CA ARG A 3 -15.89 -74.95 -51.69
C ARG A 3 -15.30 -73.54 -51.56
N LEU A 4 -15.81 -72.72 -50.66
CA LEU A 4 -15.20 -71.47 -50.28
C LEU A 4 -14.68 -71.63 -48.84
N ILE A 5 -13.39 -71.49 -48.71
CA ILE A 5 -12.66 -71.55 -47.43
C ILE A 5 -12.70 -70.14 -46.80
N TRP A 6 -13.14 -70.06 -45.55
CA TRP A 6 -13.08 -68.85 -44.73
C TRP A 6 -11.75 -68.84 -43.94
N MET A 7 -10.94 -67.84 -44.20
CA MET A 7 -9.77 -67.51 -43.39
C MET A 7 -10.17 -66.49 -42.33
N LEU A 8 -10.15 -66.85 -41.07
CA LEU A 8 -10.24 -65.93 -39.92
C LEU A 8 -8.86 -65.29 -39.71
N CYS A 9 -8.76 -63.98 -39.91
CA CYS A 9 -7.63 -63.18 -39.44
C CYS A 9 -7.96 -62.61 -38.08
N CYS A 10 -7.34 -63.13 -37.03
CA CYS A 10 -7.29 -62.49 -35.69
C CYS A 10 -6.43 -61.24 -35.75
N ALA A 11 -7.04 -60.08 -35.74
CA ALA A 11 -6.36 -58.81 -35.49
C ALA A 11 -6.22 -58.62 -33.98
N CYS A 12 -5.03 -58.93 -33.43
CA CYS A 12 -4.64 -58.50 -32.09
C CYS A 12 -4.39 -57.00 -32.09
N CYS A 13 -5.36 -56.21 -31.62
CA CYS A 13 -5.13 -54.82 -31.27
C CYS A 13 -4.34 -54.74 -29.98
N CYS A 14 -3.04 -54.53 -30.09
CA CYS A 14 -2.22 -54.07 -28.98
C CYS A 14 -2.64 -52.64 -28.64
N LEU A 15 -3.50 -52.45 -27.64
CA LEU A 15 -3.65 -51.19 -26.92
C LEU A 15 -2.33 -50.94 -26.15
N VAL A 16 -1.44 -50.15 -26.74
CA VAL A 16 -0.36 -49.52 -26.00
C VAL A 16 -1.02 -48.42 -25.20
N GLY A 17 -1.35 -48.71 -23.95
CA GLY A 17 -1.68 -47.70 -22.98
C GLY A 17 -0.44 -46.82 -22.79
N LEU A 18 -0.51 -45.59 -23.28
CA LEU A 18 0.38 -44.52 -22.84
C LEU A 18 0.08 -44.32 -21.35
N VAL A 19 0.82 -45.01 -20.50
CA VAL A 19 0.97 -44.61 -19.10
C VAL A 19 1.79 -43.34 -19.17
N ASP A 20 1.10 -42.21 -18.99
CA ASP A 20 1.74 -40.94 -18.65
C ASP A 20 2.43 -41.19 -17.30
N GLU A 21 3.71 -41.60 -17.33
CA GLU A 21 4.54 -41.58 -16.15
C GLU A 21 4.58 -40.13 -15.70
N ALA A 22 3.82 -39.83 -14.67
CA ALA A 22 4.00 -38.61 -13.92
C ALA A 22 5.45 -38.59 -13.46
N GLN A 23 6.31 -37.94 -14.25
CA GLN A 23 7.72 -37.77 -13.92
C GLN A 23 7.71 -37.07 -12.57
N SER A 24 8.10 -37.77 -11.50
CA SER A 24 8.15 -37.17 -10.18
C SER A 24 9.03 -35.94 -10.27
N ALA A 25 8.45 -34.78 -9.99
CA ALA A 25 9.16 -33.52 -9.98
C ALA A 25 10.40 -33.69 -9.10
N SER A 26 11.59 -33.43 -9.65
CA SER A 26 12.85 -33.54 -8.92
C SER A 26 13.38 -32.14 -8.64
N PHE A 27 13.43 -31.77 -7.36
CA PHE A 27 14.02 -30.49 -6.93
C PHE A 27 15.42 -30.31 -7.53
N GLY A 28 15.59 -29.20 -8.27
CA GLY A 28 16.85 -28.91 -8.91
C GLY A 28 16.78 -27.76 -9.92
N PHE A 29 17.90 -27.48 -10.55
CA PHE A 29 17.96 -26.55 -11.67
C PHE A 29 18.79 -27.08 -12.82
N VAL A 30 18.48 -26.60 -14.03
CA VAL A 30 19.25 -26.89 -15.25
C VAL A 30 19.56 -25.56 -15.95
N ARG A 31 20.81 -25.38 -16.36
CA ARG A 31 21.19 -24.26 -17.25
C ARG A 31 20.99 -24.69 -18.70
N THR A 32 20.08 -24.03 -19.37
CA THR A 32 19.82 -24.17 -20.81
C THR A 32 19.89 -22.77 -21.43
N PRO A 33 21.09 -22.27 -21.73
CA PRO A 33 21.26 -20.88 -22.16
C PRO A 33 20.26 -20.45 -23.24
N PRO A 34 19.65 -19.27 -23.11
CA PRO A 34 19.93 -18.24 -22.08
C PRO A 34 19.12 -18.38 -20.78
N ARG A 35 18.71 -19.54 -20.35
CA ARG A 35 17.80 -19.74 -19.21
C ARG A 35 18.39 -20.62 -18.11
N ILE A 36 18.10 -20.25 -16.87
CA ILE A 36 18.17 -21.12 -15.71
C ILE A 36 16.73 -21.61 -15.46
N VAL A 37 16.50 -22.91 -15.58
CA VAL A 37 15.20 -23.54 -15.33
C VAL A 37 15.26 -24.21 -13.96
N VAL A 38 14.34 -23.87 -13.08
CA VAL A 38 14.24 -24.39 -11.70
C VAL A 38 12.97 -25.21 -11.58
N ASP A 39 13.11 -26.45 -11.10
CA ASP A 39 12.01 -27.30 -10.64
C ASP A 39 11.96 -27.23 -9.12
N THR A 40 10.83 -26.85 -8.54
CA THR A 40 10.67 -26.73 -7.08
C THR A 40 10.48 -28.07 -6.38
N GLY A 41 10.47 -29.19 -7.12
CA GLY A 41 10.23 -30.53 -6.57
C GLY A 41 8.74 -30.78 -6.23
N ASN A 42 7.84 -29.93 -6.70
CA ASN A 42 6.39 -30.10 -6.60
C ASN A 42 5.72 -29.74 -7.94
N GLN A 43 4.87 -28.76 -8.02
CA GLN A 43 4.07 -28.49 -9.22
C GLN A 43 4.49 -27.22 -9.97
N LEU A 44 5.48 -26.50 -9.44
CA LEU A 44 5.99 -25.25 -10.01
C LEU A 44 7.35 -25.45 -10.67
N VAL A 45 7.45 -25.04 -11.93
CA VAL A 45 8.71 -24.90 -12.67
C VAL A 45 8.78 -23.47 -13.19
N PHE A 46 9.89 -22.78 -12.96
CA PHE A 46 10.09 -21.43 -13.45
C PHE A 46 11.44 -21.24 -14.13
N SER A 47 11.57 -20.17 -14.91
CA SER A 47 12.81 -19.88 -15.62
C SER A 47 13.22 -18.42 -15.49
N VAL A 48 14.50 -18.19 -15.24
CA VAL A 48 15.16 -16.88 -15.19
C VAL A 48 16.09 -16.74 -16.39
N ASP A 49 16.06 -15.60 -17.06
CA ASP A 49 16.97 -15.27 -18.17
C ASP A 49 18.36 -14.93 -17.60
N GLU A 50 19.40 -15.65 -18.03
CA GLU A 50 20.78 -15.47 -17.58
C GLU A 50 21.42 -14.14 -18.02
N ARG A 51 20.80 -13.42 -18.97
CA ARG A 51 21.37 -12.18 -19.52
C ARG A 51 20.98 -10.94 -18.71
N ASN A 52 19.81 -11.00 -18.03
CA ASN A 52 19.23 -9.82 -17.40
C ASN A 52 18.49 -10.09 -16.08
N GLY A 53 18.41 -11.37 -15.67
CA GLY A 53 17.74 -11.74 -14.41
C GLY A 53 16.22 -11.68 -14.45
N ASP A 54 15.58 -11.50 -15.60
CA ASP A 54 14.12 -11.46 -15.71
C ASP A 54 13.52 -12.85 -15.53
N LEU A 55 12.37 -12.94 -14.84
CA LEU A 55 11.57 -14.15 -14.73
C LEU A 55 10.72 -14.29 -16.01
N VAL A 56 11.05 -15.28 -16.84
CA VAL A 56 10.54 -15.42 -18.21
C VAL A 56 9.56 -16.58 -18.40
N SER A 57 9.37 -17.43 -17.40
CA SER A 57 8.39 -18.52 -17.40
C SER A 57 8.01 -18.88 -15.98
N MET A 58 6.73 -19.14 -15.76
CA MET A 58 6.16 -19.64 -14.51
C MET A 58 5.12 -20.69 -14.86
N ARG A 59 5.51 -21.98 -14.81
CA ARG A 59 4.62 -23.10 -15.14
C ARG A 59 4.15 -23.76 -13.87
N TYR A 60 2.89 -23.59 -13.54
CA TYR A 60 2.25 -24.24 -12.42
C TYR A 60 1.31 -25.33 -12.92
N ARG A 61 1.52 -26.57 -12.44
CA ARG A 61 0.79 -27.76 -12.90
C ARG A 61 0.80 -27.91 -14.42
N GLY A 62 1.95 -27.65 -15.04
CA GLY A 62 2.13 -27.69 -16.49
C GLY A 62 1.59 -26.51 -17.28
N GLN A 63 0.80 -25.61 -16.65
CA GLN A 63 0.24 -24.43 -17.28
C GLN A 63 1.21 -23.24 -17.16
N GLU A 64 1.59 -22.64 -18.31
CA GLU A 64 2.36 -21.40 -18.33
C GLU A 64 1.50 -20.22 -17.91
N LEU A 65 1.94 -19.46 -16.90
CA LEU A 65 1.23 -18.31 -16.34
C LEU A 65 1.88 -16.97 -16.69
N GLN A 66 3.14 -16.97 -17.16
CA GLN A 66 3.79 -15.75 -17.66
C GLN A 66 3.03 -15.23 -18.89
N THR A 67 2.82 -13.92 -18.98
CA THR A 67 2.27 -13.31 -20.19
C THR A 67 3.13 -13.59 -21.41
N ARG A 68 2.48 -13.63 -22.59
CA ARG A 68 3.17 -13.77 -23.90
C ARG A 68 3.68 -12.43 -24.45
N GLU A 69 3.38 -11.32 -23.77
CA GLU A 69 3.88 -10.00 -24.14
C GLU A 69 5.41 -9.95 -24.03
N PRO A 70 6.08 -9.03 -24.78
CA PRO A 70 7.54 -8.97 -24.84
C PRO A 70 8.22 -8.68 -23.49
N LYS A 71 7.53 -8.01 -22.56
CA LYS A 71 8.06 -7.71 -21.23
C LYS A 71 7.84 -8.88 -20.29
N ALA A 72 8.92 -9.41 -19.73
CA ALA A 72 8.91 -10.43 -18.70
C ALA A 72 8.55 -9.85 -17.32
N SER A 73 8.37 -10.73 -16.33
CA SER A 73 8.30 -10.34 -14.92
C SER A 73 9.68 -9.92 -14.43
N GLN A 74 9.78 -8.79 -13.71
CA GLN A 74 11.09 -8.17 -13.47
C GLN A 74 11.12 -7.27 -12.25
N ILE A 75 12.35 -7.06 -11.74
CA ILE A 75 12.63 -6.02 -10.75
C ILE A 75 12.82 -4.66 -11.43
N ALA A 76 12.40 -3.59 -10.79
CA ALA A 76 12.46 -2.22 -11.30
C ALA A 76 11.80 -2.08 -12.70
N SER A 77 12.51 -1.53 -13.66
CA SER A 77 12.11 -1.44 -15.08
C SER A 77 12.87 -2.44 -15.96
N GLY A 78 13.45 -3.50 -15.34
CA GLY A 78 14.43 -4.43 -15.88
C GLY A 78 15.85 -4.01 -15.53
N LEU A 79 16.71 -4.98 -15.25
CA LEU A 79 18.12 -4.72 -14.89
C LEU A 79 18.99 -4.38 -16.11
N GLY A 80 18.49 -4.61 -17.34
CA GLY A 80 19.33 -4.57 -18.52
C GLY A 80 20.30 -5.76 -18.52
N ALA A 81 21.59 -5.53 -18.77
CA ALA A 81 22.59 -6.59 -18.64
C ALA A 81 22.90 -6.84 -17.15
N ALA A 82 22.81 -8.11 -16.74
CA ALA A 82 23.10 -8.52 -15.37
C ALA A 82 24.03 -9.76 -15.35
N GLN A 83 24.85 -9.87 -14.31
CA GLN A 83 25.54 -11.12 -14.03
C GLN A 83 24.61 -12.01 -13.21
N VAL A 84 24.28 -13.21 -13.73
CA VAL A 84 23.33 -14.12 -13.09
C VAL A 84 24.04 -15.40 -12.68
N ASP A 85 24.01 -15.68 -11.37
CA ASP A 85 24.58 -16.88 -10.75
C ASP A 85 23.50 -17.72 -10.09
N VAL A 86 23.71 -19.05 -10.02
CA VAL A 86 22.81 -19.99 -9.36
C VAL A 86 23.60 -20.99 -8.51
N ARG A 87 23.08 -21.27 -7.31
CA ARG A 87 23.63 -22.26 -6.38
C ARG A 87 22.54 -22.94 -5.57
N THR A 88 22.85 -24.11 -5.04
CA THR A 88 22.01 -24.82 -4.07
C THR A 88 22.65 -24.74 -2.69
N VAL A 89 21.83 -24.41 -1.67
CA VAL A 89 22.24 -24.35 -0.26
C VAL A 89 21.22 -25.14 0.55
N GLY A 90 21.58 -26.37 0.93
CA GLY A 90 20.61 -27.30 1.54
C GLY A 90 19.42 -27.55 0.62
N ASP A 91 18.22 -27.35 1.13
CA ASP A 91 16.95 -27.47 0.40
C ASP A 91 16.51 -26.19 -0.31
N VAL A 92 17.41 -25.25 -0.56
CA VAL A 92 17.11 -23.98 -1.21
C VAL A 92 18.00 -23.77 -2.43
N ILE A 93 17.39 -23.49 -3.59
CA ILE A 93 18.09 -22.96 -4.76
C ILE A 93 18.04 -21.43 -4.67
N VAL A 94 19.19 -20.78 -4.83
CA VAL A 94 19.33 -19.33 -4.84
C VAL A 94 19.88 -18.90 -6.19
N ILE A 95 19.14 -18.05 -6.90
CA ILE A 95 19.60 -17.33 -8.09
C ILE A 95 19.86 -15.89 -7.68
N SER A 96 21.00 -15.33 -8.03
CA SER A 96 21.33 -13.90 -7.82
C SER A 96 21.60 -13.22 -9.15
N ALA A 97 20.92 -12.09 -9.39
CA ALA A 97 21.11 -11.24 -10.57
C ALA A 97 21.71 -9.89 -10.11
N HIS A 98 22.96 -9.64 -10.50
CA HIS A 98 23.74 -8.47 -10.11
C HIS A 98 23.77 -7.44 -11.25
N ALA A 99 23.38 -6.20 -10.97
CA ALA A 99 23.45 -5.09 -11.93
C ALA A 99 23.85 -3.80 -11.19
N GLY A 100 25.11 -3.36 -11.37
CA GLY A 100 25.67 -2.28 -10.56
C GLY A 100 25.66 -2.63 -9.07
N ASP A 101 25.09 -1.74 -8.26
CA ASP A 101 24.98 -1.93 -6.80
C ASP A 101 23.71 -2.70 -6.39
N LEU A 102 22.84 -3.06 -7.34
CA LEU A 102 21.63 -3.81 -7.08
C LEU A 102 21.85 -5.32 -7.26
N THR A 103 21.36 -6.09 -6.29
CA THR A 103 21.29 -7.55 -6.42
C THR A 103 19.85 -8.01 -6.18
N HIS A 104 19.26 -8.68 -7.16
CA HIS A 104 17.97 -9.33 -7.01
C HIS A 104 18.14 -10.83 -6.84
N TYR A 105 17.44 -11.39 -5.85
CA TYR A 105 17.50 -12.81 -5.52
C TYR A 105 16.16 -13.49 -5.80
N TYR A 106 16.21 -14.67 -6.46
CA TYR A 106 15.14 -15.64 -6.49
C TYR A 106 15.53 -16.84 -5.65
N MET A 107 14.60 -17.38 -4.88
CA MET A 107 14.82 -18.54 -4.03
C MET A 107 13.68 -19.54 -4.23
N ALA A 108 14.03 -20.81 -4.45
CA ALA A 108 13.10 -21.94 -4.48
C ALA A 108 13.41 -22.88 -3.32
N VAL A 109 12.39 -23.23 -2.54
CA VAL A 109 12.50 -24.18 -1.42
C VAL A 109 11.92 -25.52 -1.88
N ASN A 110 12.63 -26.62 -1.64
CA ASN A 110 12.21 -27.95 -2.02
C ASN A 110 10.79 -28.27 -1.56
N GLY A 111 9.94 -28.70 -2.49
CA GLY A 111 8.56 -29.08 -2.25
C GLY A 111 7.57 -27.91 -2.09
N ARG A 112 7.99 -26.66 -2.30
CA ARG A 112 7.10 -25.50 -2.19
C ARG A 112 6.77 -24.90 -3.54
N ASP A 113 5.48 -24.69 -3.82
CA ASP A 113 5.01 -24.00 -5.02
C ASP A 113 5.10 -22.47 -4.83
N ALA A 114 6.33 -21.98 -4.72
CA ALA A 114 6.61 -20.56 -4.48
C ALA A 114 7.94 -20.13 -5.10
N ILE A 115 8.01 -18.86 -5.51
CA ILE A 115 9.24 -18.17 -5.87
C ILE A 115 9.44 -17.07 -4.83
N TYR A 116 10.30 -17.31 -3.84
CA TYR A 116 10.66 -16.30 -2.87
C TYR A 116 11.70 -15.35 -3.46
N MET A 117 11.68 -14.10 -3.06
CA MET A 117 12.53 -13.04 -3.61
C MET A 117 13.02 -12.10 -2.53
N ALA A 118 14.16 -11.48 -2.77
CA ALA A 118 14.66 -10.34 -2.02
C ALA A 118 15.48 -9.44 -2.94
N THR A 119 15.56 -8.15 -2.64
CA THR A 119 16.30 -7.19 -3.46
C THR A 119 17.21 -6.35 -2.58
N TYR A 120 18.51 -6.50 -2.74
CA TYR A 120 19.47 -5.59 -2.14
C TYR A 120 19.66 -4.39 -3.05
N ALA A 121 19.31 -3.20 -2.55
CA ALA A 121 19.44 -1.94 -3.27
C ALA A 121 19.88 -0.85 -2.27
N PRO A 122 21.19 -0.58 -2.15
CA PRO A 122 21.73 0.39 -1.18
C PRO A 122 21.36 1.83 -1.53
N THR A 123 21.13 2.11 -2.82
CA THR A 123 20.73 3.42 -3.32
C THR A 123 19.46 3.32 -4.15
N LEU A 124 18.65 4.39 -4.13
CA LEU A 124 17.46 4.46 -4.98
C LEU A 124 17.87 4.52 -6.45
N LEU A 125 17.22 3.73 -7.28
CA LEU A 125 17.43 3.73 -8.71
C LEU A 125 17.11 5.09 -9.35
N PRO A 126 17.77 5.47 -10.46
CA PRO A 126 17.53 6.76 -11.16
C PRO A 126 16.07 6.96 -11.61
N VAL A 127 15.32 5.86 -11.82
CA VAL A 127 13.89 5.91 -12.16
C VAL A 127 13.02 6.45 -11.01
N GLY A 128 13.57 6.52 -9.79
CA GLY A 128 12.86 7.02 -8.61
C GLY A 128 11.92 6.03 -7.96
N GLU A 129 11.96 4.76 -8.36
CA GLU A 129 11.13 3.68 -7.79
C GLU A 129 11.92 2.38 -7.69
N LEU A 130 11.51 1.54 -6.72
CA LEU A 130 11.96 0.16 -6.58
C LEU A 130 10.74 -0.73 -6.40
N ARG A 131 10.47 -1.61 -7.37
CA ARG A 131 9.34 -2.54 -7.35
C ARG A 131 9.69 -3.84 -8.05
N PHE A 132 9.05 -4.92 -7.66
CA PHE A 132 8.95 -6.13 -8.48
C PHE A 132 7.57 -6.17 -9.15
N VAL A 133 7.52 -6.54 -10.42
CA VAL A 133 6.28 -6.73 -11.17
C VAL A 133 6.23 -8.13 -11.79
N ALA A 134 5.26 -8.94 -11.38
CA ALA A 134 4.90 -10.16 -12.06
C ALA A 134 3.90 -9.84 -13.18
N ARG A 135 4.19 -10.28 -14.41
CA ARG A 135 3.33 -10.10 -15.59
C ARG A 135 2.71 -11.42 -15.98
N LEU A 136 1.45 -11.57 -15.63
CA LEU A 136 0.71 -12.82 -15.73
C LEU A 136 -0.27 -12.79 -16.91
N ASP A 137 -0.56 -13.96 -17.47
CA ASP A 137 -1.51 -14.13 -18.57
C ASP A 137 -2.93 -13.84 -18.07
N VAL A 138 -3.54 -12.76 -18.57
CA VAL A 138 -4.87 -12.31 -18.16
C VAL A 138 -5.98 -13.30 -18.52
N GLU A 139 -5.82 -14.11 -19.56
CA GLU A 139 -6.81 -15.14 -19.94
C GLU A 139 -6.90 -16.24 -18.91
N LYS A 140 -5.78 -16.52 -18.22
CA LYS A 140 -5.69 -17.54 -17.17
C LYS A 140 -5.98 -17.01 -15.78
N LEU A 141 -5.65 -15.74 -15.52
CA LEU A 141 -5.77 -15.08 -14.23
C LEU A 141 -6.57 -13.76 -14.38
N PRO A 142 -7.87 -13.82 -14.73
CA PRO A 142 -8.65 -12.63 -15.07
C PRO A 142 -9.13 -11.80 -13.87
N LYS A 143 -9.08 -12.33 -12.64
CA LYS A 143 -9.64 -11.68 -11.44
C LYS A 143 -8.54 -11.29 -10.47
N ALA A 144 -8.64 -10.10 -9.87
CA ALA A 144 -7.83 -9.69 -8.72
C ALA A 144 -8.64 -9.78 -7.42
N ASP A 145 -7.96 -9.88 -6.28
CA ASP A 145 -8.59 -9.83 -4.95
C ASP A 145 -9.22 -8.46 -4.72
N HIS A 146 -8.51 -7.41 -5.12
CA HIS A 146 -8.93 -6.02 -5.04
C HIS A 146 -8.66 -5.33 -6.36
N GLY A 147 -9.37 -4.23 -6.59
CA GLY A 147 -9.16 -3.40 -7.76
C GLY A 147 -10.17 -3.63 -8.87
N THR A 148 -9.99 -2.86 -9.90
CA THR A 148 -10.88 -2.79 -11.06
C THR A 148 -10.08 -2.98 -12.33
N ASP A 149 -10.77 -3.17 -13.46
CA ASP A 149 -10.14 -3.12 -14.78
C ASP A 149 -9.54 -1.73 -14.97
N SER A 150 -8.22 -1.64 -14.96
CA SER A 150 -7.49 -0.41 -15.22
C SER A 150 -7.21 -0.26 -16.72
N ASN A 151 -6.94 0.97 -17.16
CA ASN A 151 -6.66 1.32 -18.56
C ASN A 151 -7.82 1.10 -19.54
N VAL A 152 -9.05 1.07 -19.03
CA VAL A 152 -10.27 1.00 -19.83
C VAL A 152 -10.99 2.35 -19.75
N GLY A 153 -11.45 2.90 -20.89
CA GLY A 153 -12.14 4.19 -20.94
C GLY A 153 -11.28 5.34 -21.44
N THR A 154 -11.68 6.57 -21.12
CA THR A 154 -10.97 7.79 -21.51
C THR A 154 -10.02 8.24 -20.40
N ALA A 155 -8.75 8.42 -20.70
CA ALA A 155 -7.79 8.95 -19.75
C ALA A 155 -8.17 10.37 -19.32
N ILE A 156 -8.31 10.64 -18.02
CA ILE A 156 -8.67 11.94 -17.44
C ILE A 156 -7.56 12.54 -16.58
N GLU A 157 -6.60 11.73 -16.14
CA GLU A 157 -5.44 12.17 -15.39
C GLU A 157 -4.20 11.36 -15.79
N GLY A 158 -3.45 11.88 -16.76
CA GLY A 158 -2.35 11.15 -17.40
C GLY A 158 -2.85 9.85 -18.04
N ASN A 159 -2.06 8.78 -17.93
CA ASN A 159 -2.48 7.41 -18.29
C ASN A 159 -2.70 6.55 -17.04
N ASP A 160 -3.13 7.16 -15.95
CA ASP A 160 -3.27 6.49 -14.67
C ASP A 160 -4.74 6.38 -14.22
N VAL A 161 -5.57 7.38 -14.56
CA VAL A 161 -6.99 7.43 -14.17
C VAL A 161 -7.85 7.54 -15.42
N PHE A 162 -8.87 6.70 -15.50
CA PHE A 162 -9.73 6.55 -16.67
C PHE A 162 -11.19 6.74 -16.29
N LEU A 163 -11.92 7.50 -17.11
CA LEU A 163 -13.38 7.65 -17.05
C LEU A 163 -14.03 6.57 -17.90
N LEU A 164 -14.90 5.78 -17.30
CA LEU A 164 -15.69 4.74 -17.97
C LEU A 164 -16.95 5.34 -18.61
N ARG A 165 -17.61 4.57 -19.51
CA ARG A 165 -18.82 5.02 -20.22
C ARG A 165 -20.01 5.32 -19.32
N ASP A 166 -20.08 4.69 -18.14
CA ASP A 166 -21.13 4.89 -17.15
C ASP A 166 -20.80 6.02 -16.13
N GLY A 167 -19.71 6.75 -16.36
CA GLY A 167 -19.26 7.84 -15.50
C GLY A 167 -18.46 7.40 -14.27
N ARG A 168 -18.32 6.08 -14.04
CA ARG A 168 -17.38 5.59 -13.01
C ARG A 168 -15.94 5.81 -13.44
N THR A 169 -15.03 5.69 -12.50
CA THR A 169 -13.60 5.82 -12.76
C THR A 169 -12.86 4.53 -12.43
N SER A 170 -11.73 4.32 -13.10
CA SER A 170 -10.84 3.19 -12.92
C SER A 170 -9.40 3.68 -12.82
N SER A 171 -8.59 3.05 -11.97
CA SER A 171 -7.16 3.32 -11.86
C SER A 171 -6.45 2.16 -11.16
N LYS A 172 -5.20 1.90 -11.54
CA LYS A 172 -4.34 0.94 -10.86
C LYS A 172 -4.11 1.29 -9.37
N PHE A 173 -4.17 2.57 -9.00
CA PHE A 173 -4.02 3.02 -7.61
C PHE A 173 -5.15 2.58 -6.69
N TYR A 174 -6.31 2.22 -7.23
CA TYR A 174 -7.46 1.77 -6.43
C TYR A 174 -7.40 0.28 -6.07
N SER A 175 -6.35 -0.42 -6.47
CA SER A 175 -6.17 -1.86 -6.24
C SER A 175 -5.55 -2.21 -4.90
N ALA A 176 -5.03 -1.24 -4.14
CA ALA A 176 -4.23 -1.49 -2.95
C ALA A 176 -4.98 -1.21 -1.64
N GLN A 177 -4.51 -1.88 -0.57
CA GLN A 177 -4.88 -1.64 0.82
C GLN A 177 -3.70 -1.07 1.61
N PRO A 178 -3.91 -0.48 2.81
CA PRO A 178 -2.83 -0.08 3.70
C PRO A 178 -1.88 -1.23 4.01
N MET A 179 -0.59 -0.96 4.16
CA MET A 179 0.44 -2.00 4.39
C MET A 179 0.15 -2.88 5.61
N ILE A 180 -0.47 -2.34 6.66
CA ILE A 180 -0.82 -3.09 7.86
C ILE A 180 -1.92 -4.14 7.59
N ASP A 181 -2.77 -3.90 6.59
CA ASP A 181 -3.90 -4.75 6.22
C ASP A 181 -3.62 -5.61 4.98
N ASP A 182 -2.44 -5.46 4.35
CA ASP A 182 -2.04 -6.14 3.12
C ASP A 182 -0.81 -7.05 3.33
N PRO A 183 -0.94 -8.17 4.05
CA PRO A 183 0.14 -9.15 4.14
C PRO A 183 0.35 -9.90 2.81
N MET A 184 -0.68 -9.92 1.96
CA MET A 184 -0.71 -10.66 0.71
C MET A 184 -1.89 -10.21 -0.16
N HIS A 185 -1.67 -10.11 -1.47
CA HIS A 185 -2.72 -9.88 -2.45
C HIS A 185 -2.47 -10.73 -3.70
N GLY A 186 -3.51 -11.00 -4.49
CA GLY A 186 -3.40 -11.98 -5.56
C GLY A 186 -4.30 -11.77 -6.76
N VAL A 187 -4.05 -12.60 -7.79
CA VAL A 187 -4.84 -12.72 -9.00
C VAL A 187 -5.24 -14.18 -9.23
N LYS A 188 -6.45 -14.40 -9.76
CA LYS A 188 -7.10 -15.71 -9.79
C LYS A 188 -7.75 -16.02 -11.13
N GLY A 189 -7.79 -17.31 -11.45
CA GLY A 189 -8.54 -17.88 -12.57
C GLY A 189 -9.00 -19.30 -12.26
N PRO A 190 -9.64 -19.99 -13.21
CA PRO A 190 -10.11 -21.36 -13.00
C PRO A 190 -8.98 -22.33 -12.68
N GLY A 191 -8.97 -22.90 -11.48
CA GLY A 191 -8.01 -23.91 -11.04
C GLY A 191 -6.60 -23.37 -10.73
N VAL A 192 -6.41 -22.04 -10.67
CA VAL A 192 -5.11 -21.43 -10.38
C VAL A 192 -5.26 -20.04 -9.75
N ALA A 193 -4.39 -19.74 -8.78
CA ALA A 193 -4.19 -18.41 -8.25
C ALA A 193 -2.70 -18.12 -8.03
N VAL A 194 -2.31 -16.87 -8.15
CA VAL A 194 -0.97 -16.38 -7.86
C VAL A 194 -1.08 -15.23 -6.87
N TYR A 195 -0.37 -15.35 -5.76
CA TYR A 195 -0.37 -14.35 -4.69
C TYR A 195 1.02 -13.73 -4.53
N MET A 196 1.07 -12.43 -4.33
CA MET A 196 2.26 -11.72 -3.88
C MET A 196 2.26 -11.71 -2.35
N LEU A 197 3.14 -12.52 -1.74
CA LEU A 197 3.44 -12.43 -0.31
C LEU A 197 4.30 -11.20 -0.07
N MET A 198 3.86 -10.29 0.77
CA MET A 198 4.56 -9.04 1.03
C MET A 198 5.73 -9.20 2.03
N GLY A 199 5.69 -10.23 2.87
CA GLY A 199 6.79 -10.64 3.74
C GLY A 199 7.35 -9.54 4.65
N ASN A 200 8.67 -9.34 4.62
CA ASN A 200 9.33 -8.33 5.46
C ASN A 200 9.36 -6.97 4.76
N ARG A 201 8.71 -5.98 5.38
CA ARG A 201 8.62 -4.59 4.91
C ARG A 201 9.48 -3.62 5.72
N GLU A 202 10.51 -4.08 6.42
CA GLU A 202 11.29 -3.22 7.31
C GLU A 202 12.00 -2.05 6.61
N LEU A 203 12.21 -2.12 5.30
CA LEU A 203 12.78 -1.03 4.49
C LEU A 203 11.73 -0.27 3.67
N SER A 204 10.44 -0.53 3.85
CA SER A 204 9.40 0.30 3.24
C SER A 204 9.44 1.73 3.78
N SER A 205 8.67 2.64 3.19
CA SER A 205 8.62 4.05 3.55
C SER A 205 7.19 4.55 3.53
N GLY A 206 6.77 5.25 4.60
CA GLY A 206 5.42 5.82 4.71
C GLY A 206 4.56 5.26 5.83
N GLY A 207 5.09 4.28 6.58
CA GLY A 207 4.45 3.72 7.78
C GLY A 207 3.31 2.74 7.49
N PRO A 208 2.61 2.28 8.54
CA PRO A 208 1.66 1.17 8.47
C PRO A 208 0.46 1.43 7.53
N PHE A 209 0.05 2.68 7.38
CA PHE A 209 -1.16 3.05 6.64
C PHE A 209 -0.88 3.50 5.21
N PHE A 210 0.37 3.49 4.77
CA PHE A 210 0.74 3.75 3.39
C PHE A 210 0.19 2.64 2.48
N LYS A 211 -0.22 2.99 1.27
CA LYS A 211 -0.63 2.04 0.24
C LYS A 211 -0.09 2.43 -1.13
N ASP A 212 0.13 1.44 -1.97
CA ASP A 212 0.54 1.64 -3.34
C ASP A 212 -0.18 0.64 -4.27
N ILE A 213 0.13 0.66 -5.55
CA ILE A 213 -0.46 -0.20 -6.55
C ILE A 213 -0.22 -1.68 -6.18
N ALA A 214 -1.28 -2.48 -6.09
CA ALA A 214 -1.20 -3.93 -5.89
C ALA A 214 -1.32 -4.69 -7.22
N THR A 215 -2.27 -4.28 -8.08
CA THR A 215 -2.52 -4.94 -9.35
C THR A 215 -2.85 -3.94 -10.46
N GLN A 216 -2.61 -4.35 -11.70
CA GLN A 216 -3.06 -3.64 -12.89
C GLN A 216 -3.46 -4.64 -13.96
N LYS A 217 -4.65 -4.51 -14.51
CA LYS A 217 -5.13 -5.37 -15.59
C LYS A 217 -5.14 -4.59 -16.91
N THR A 218 -4.55 -5.19 -17.93
CA THR A 218 -4.62 -4.76 -19.33
C THR A 218 -5.38 -5.78 -20.17
N GLU A 219 -5.47 -5.60 -21.48
CA GLU A 219 -6.11 -6.57 -22.37
C GLU A 219 -5.39 -7.94 -22.39
N LYS A 220 -4.07 -7.97 -22.14
CA LYS A 220 -3.25 -9.18 -22.32
C LYS A 220 -2.50 -9.60 -21.06
N THR A 221 -2.36 -8.70 -20.08
CA THR A 221 -1.54 -8.92 -18.91
C THR A 221 -2.27 -8.50 -17.65
N HIS A 222 -2.21 -9.35 -16.64
CA HIS A 222 -2.53 -9.01 -15.28
C HIS A 222 -1.23 -8.82 -14.50
N GLU A 223 -0.89 -7.61 -14.17
CA GLU A 223 0.32 -7.28 -13.42
C GLU A 223 0.04 -7.35 -11.92
N LEU A 224 0.98 -7.96 -11.18
CA LEU A 224 0.95 -8.11 -9.73
C LEU A 224 2.22 -7.49 -9.16
N TYR A 225 2.10 -6.56 -8.20
CA TYR A 225 3.20 -5.70 -7.77
C TYR A 225 3.61 -5.93 -6.32
N ASN A 226 4.90 -5.78 -6.06
CA ASN A 226 5.44 -5.40 -4.76
C ASN A 226 6.21 -4.09 -4.93
N TYR A 227 5.62 -2.98 -4.49
CA TYR A 227 6.32 -1.71 -4.38
C TYR A 227 7.09 -1.64 -3.06
N MET A 228 8.40 -1.61 -3.13
CA MET A 228 9.30 -1.37 -2.00
C MET A 228 9.50 0.13 -1.76
N PHE A 229 9.52 0.89 -2.85
CA PHE A 229 9.52 2.36 -2.86
C PHE A 229 8.99 2.86 -4.21
N SER A 230 8.11 3.87 -4.21
CA SER A 230 7.48 4.36 -5.44
C SER A 230 7.52 5.86 -5.62
N ASN A 231 7.74 6.62 -4.55
CA ASN A 231 7.58 8.07 -4.51
C ASN A 231 6.13 8.54 -4.80
N HIS A 232 5.14 7.64 -4.63
CA HIS A 232 3.71 7.98 -4.74
C HIS A 232 3.15 8.34 -3.36
N THR A 233 3.05 9.61 -3.00
CA THR A 233 2.53 10.06 -1.70
C THR A 233 3.28 9.55 -0.46
N GLN A 234 4.49 9.03 -0.60
CA GLN A 234 5.30 8.61 0.53
C GLN A 234 5.73 9.81 1.38
N THR A 235 5.62 9.65 2.70
CA THR A 235 5.95 10.68 3.69
C THR A 235 7.37 10.57 4.21
N GLU A 236 8.10 9.52 3.83
CA GLU A 236 9.45 9.21 4.27
C GLU A 236 10.39 8.97 3.09
N ALA A 237 11.66 9.17 3.31
CA ALA A 237 12.70 8.94 2.31
C ALA A 237 12.91 7.44 2.04
N TYR A 238 13.56 7.13 0.92
CA TYR A 238 13.99 5.78 0.59
C TYR A 238 14.97 5.24 1.65
N ARG A 239 14.78 3.99 2.04
CA ARG A 239 15.69 3.23 2.90
C ARG A 239 16.45 2.20 2.07
N GLY A 240 17.78 2.35 1.99
CA GLY A 240 18.63 1.43 1.25
C GLY A 240 18.95 0.16 2.04
N GLY A 241 19.14 -0.96 1.33
CA GLY A 241 19.51 -2.26 1.91
C GLY A 241 18.78 -3.43 1.29
N LEU A 242 18.58 -4.52 2.06
CA LEU A 242 17.88 -5.72 1.63
C LEU A 242 16.37 -5.59 1.85
N HIS A 243 15.62 -5.35 0.78
CA HIS A 243 14.16 -5.35 0.76
C HIS A 243 13.63 -6.78 0.63
N GLY A 244 12.78 -7.18 1.54
CA GLY A 244 12.17 -8.52 1.55
C GLY A 244 12.69 -9.39 2.72
N ALA A 245 12.48 -10.70 2.73
CA ALA A 245 11.92 -11.48 1.62
C ALA A 245 10.43 -11.24 1.39
N TYR A 246 10.02 -11.40 0.13
CA TYR A 246 8.67 -11.44 -0.38
C TYR A 246 8.55 -12.62 -1.36
N GLY A 247 7.41 -12.86 -2.01
CA GLY A 247 7.34 -13.99 -2.93
C GLY A 247 6.09 -14.07 -3.78
N LEU A 248 6.17 -14.86 -4.85
CA LEU A 248 5.03 -15.32 -5.64
C LEU A 248 4.65 -16.73 -5.17
N LEU A 249 3.43 -16.90 -4.69
CA LEU A 249 2.89 -18.16 -4.19
C LEU A 249 1.83 -18.68 -5.16
N PHE A 250 1.88 -19.96 -5.50
CA PHE A 250 1.00 -20.58 -6.50
C PHE A 250 0.06 -21.59 -5.83
N THR A 251 -1.24 -21.45 -6.07
CA THR A 251 -2.28 -22.32 -5.48
C THR A 251 -3.37 -22.66 -6.48
N GLN A 252 -4.31 -23.53 -6.07
CA GLN A 252 -5.49 -23.91 -6.84
C GLN A 252 -6.72 -23.12 -6.37
N GLU A 253 -6.76 -21.81 -6.61
CA GLU A 253 -7.84 -20.86 -6.24
C GLU A 253 -7.98 -20.56 -4.73
N GLU A 254 -7.40 -21.35 -3.85
CA GLU A 254 -7.45 -21.15 -2.40
C GLU A 254 -6.32 -20.24 -1.93
N ALA A 255 -6.53 -19.59 -0.79
CA ALA A 255 -5.48 -18.81 -0.14
C ALA A 255 -4.24 -19.70 0.14
N PRO A 256 -3.02 -19.15 0.04
CA PRO A 256 -1.80 -19.91 0.32
C PRO A 256 -1.80 -20.49 1.74
N SER A 257 -1.24 -21.69 1.87
CA SER A 257 -1.04 -22.35 3.16
C SER A 257 0.07 -21.68 3.97
N ASP A 258 0.06 -21.91 5.30
CA ASP A 258 1.12 -21.45 6.21
C ASP A 258 2.51 -21.92 5.78
N ALA A 259 2.62 -23.10 5.16
CA ALA A 259 3.89 -23.60 4.64
C ALA A 259 4.48 -22.73 3.52
N LEU A 260 3.63 -22.14 2.67
CA LEU A 260 4.07 -21.23 1.60
C LEU A 260 4.38 -19.82 2.13
N THR A 261 3.66 -19.35 3.14
CA THR A 261 3.87 -18.01 3.73
C THR A 261 5.02 -17.98 4.73
N ASN A 262 5.48 -19.16 5.19
CA ASN A 262 6.55 -19.28 6.18
C ASN A 262 7.93 -18.98 5.56
N LEU A 263 8.66 -18.04 6.16
CA LEU A 263 10.00 -17.60 5.77
C LEU A 263 11.13 -18.11 6.69
N ASP A 264 10.87 -19.10 7.56
CA ASP A 264 11.85 -19.63 8.53
C ASP A 264 13.08 -20.30 7.87
N PHE A 265 13.01 -20.63 6.58
CA PHE A 265 14.15 -21.12 5.81
C PHE A 265 15.25 -20.07 5.61
N LEU A 266 14.93 -18.79 5.79
CA LEU A 266 15.90 -17.70 5.63
C LEU A 266 16.92 -17.73 6.75
N ASN A 267 18.18 -17.78 6.37
CA ASN A 267 19.31 -17.73 7.28
C ASN A 267 20.56 -17.20 6.56
N GLY A 268 21.59 -16.86 7.33
CA GLY A 268 22.82 -16.27 6.80
C GLY A 268 23.61 -17.16 5.83
N THR A 269 23.37 -18.49 5.82
CA THR A 269 24.04 -19.39 4.90
C THR A 269 23.57 -19.22 3.44
N LEU A 270 22.37 -18.63 3.23
CA LEU A 270 21.88 -18.28 1.91
C LEU A 270 22.69 -17.14 1.26
N GLY A 271 23.51 -16.41 2.02
CA GLY A 271 24.40 -15.37 1.50
C GLY A 271 23.68 -14.19 0.83
N LEU A 272 22.50 -13.81 1.36
CA LEU A 272 21.80 -12.62 0.91
C LEU A 272 22.49 -11.40 1.50
N GLU A 273 22.92 -10.47 0.66
CA GLU A 273 23.60 -9.25 1.09
C GLU A 273 22.69 -8.39 1.99
N GLY A 274 23.21 -7.96 3.15
CA GLY A 274 22.46 -7.16 4.12
C GLY A 274 21.44 -7.94 4.97
N PHE A 275 21.39 -9.27 4.85
CA PHE A 275 20.54 -10.11 5.70
C PHE A 275 21.03 -10.11 7.15
N LEU A 276 20.09 -9.98 8.10
CA LEU A 276 20.35 -10.13 9.52
C LEU A 276 19.62 -11.35 10.08
N ASN A 277 20.35 -12.23 10.74
CA ASN A 277 19.76 -13.39 11.43
C ASN A 277 18.90 -12.94 12.62
N SER A 278 18.03 -13.83 13.08
CA SER A 278 17.16 -13.55 14.24
C SER A 278 17.93 -13.19 15.51
N GLY A 279 19.10 -13.81 15.74
CA GLY A 279 19.97 -13.50 16.87
C GLY A 279 20.63 -12.11 16.83
N GLU A 280 20.71 -11.50 15.66
CA GLU A 280 21.24 -10.16 15.43
C GLU A 280 20.17 -9.07 15.59
N ARG A 281 18.94 -9.46 15.87
CA ARG A 281 17.77 -8.58 16.02
C ARG A 281 17.32 -8.50 17.48
N GLY A 282 16.63 -7.43 17.84
CA GLY A 282 16.01 -7.25 19.13
C GLY A 282 14.49 -7.24 19.05
N ALA A 283 13.86 -6.83 20.13
CA ALA A 283 12.43 -6.61 20.21
C ALA A 283 12.11 -5.40 21.09
N VAL A 284 10.94 -4.80 20.84
CA VAL A 284 10.36 -3.76 21.72
C VAL A 284 9.02 -4.26 22.21
N ALA A 285 8.78 -4.18 23.51
CA ALA A 285 7.50 -4.52 24.11
C ALA A 285 7.10 -3.46 25.14
N GLY A 286 5.81 -3.29 25.38
CA GLY A 286 5.40 -2.30 26.36
C GLY A 286 3.91 -2.02 26.33
N HIS A 287 3.58 -0.82 26.81
CA HIS A 287 2.20 -0.37 26.94
C HIS A 287 2.01 1.01 26.32
N ALA A 288 0.95 1.18 25.53
CA ALA A 288 0.53 2.42 24.89
C ALA A 288 -0.88 2.78 25.36
N GLY A 289 -1.07 4.00 25.84
CA GLY A 289 -2.35 4.47 26.39
C GLY A 289 -2.71 5.88 25.94
N GLY A 290 -3.92 6.33 26.27
CA GLY A 290 -4.44 7.65 25.89
C GLY A 290 -5.18 7.68 24.56
N THR A 291 -5.35 6.52 23.88
CA THR A 291 -6.20 6.38 22.70
C THR A 291 -7.67 6.54 23.09
N ALA A 292 -8.44 7.28 22.30
CA ALA A 292 -9.86 7.46 22.55
C ALA A 292 -10.64 6.15 22.42
N GLN A 293 -11.70 6.05 23.22
CA GLN A 293 -12.54 4.84 23.22
C GLN A 293 -13.11 4.54 21.83
N GLY A 294 -13.02 3.28 21.41
CA GLY A 294 -13.54 2.81 20.13
C GLY A 294 -12.60 3.03 18.93
N MET A 295 -11.44 3.64 19.14
CA MET A 295 -10.42 3.78 18.11
C MET A 295 -9.34 2.70 18.21
N SER A 296 -8.82 2.27 17.07
CA SER A 296 -7.69 1.36 17.01
C SER A 296 -6.39 2.08 17.42
N ALA A 297 -5.50 1.34 18.04
CA ALA A 297 -4.17 1.83 18.39
C ALA A 297 -3.10 0.99 17.72
N VAL A 298 -2.15 1.65 17.07
CA VAL A 298 -0.98 1.03 16.43
C VAL A 298 0.28 1.70 16.95
N VAL A 299 1.28 0.89 17.25
CA VAL A 299 2.61 1.39 17.59
C VAL A 299 3.54 1.21 16.41
N GLY A 300 4.18 2.30 15.99
CA GLY A 300 5.20 2.31 14.94
C GLY A 300 6.58 2.59 15.49
N LEU A 301 7.58 1.96 14.91
CA LEU A 301 8.99 2.27 15.09
C LEU A 301 9.57 2.71 13.75
N SER A 302 10.23 3.85 13.67
CA SER A 302 10.89 4.27 12.44
C SER A 302 12.20 5.02 12.70
N ASN A 303 13.16 4.83 11.79
CA ASN A 303 14.37 5.62 11.66
C ASN A 303 14.79 5.66 10.18
N ASP A 304 15.96 6.19 9.88
CA ASP A 304 16.45 6.29 8.49
C ASP A 304 16.81 4.94 7.85
N THR A 305 16.85 3.85 8.63
CA THR A 305 17.28 2.53 8.17
C THR A 305 16.20 1.45 8.20
N ALA A 306 15.13 1.65 8.97
CA ALA A 306 14.05 0.66 9.06
C ALA A 306 12.77 1.24 9.67
N GLU A 307 11.64 0.58 9.39
CA GLU A 307 10.36 0.81 10.05
C GLU A 307 9.67 -0.50 10.42
N TYR A 308 8.89 -0.47 11.49
CA TYR A 308 8.11 -1.61 11.98
C TYR A 308 6.82 -1.09 12.60
N TRP A 309 5.80 -1.93 12.69
CA TRP A 309 4.55 -1.61 13.37
C TRP A 309 3.88 -2.84 13.97
N ALA A 310 3.06 -2.62 14.97
CA ALA A 310 2.18 -3.62 15.54
C ALA A 310 0.90 -2.97 16.05
N PRO A 311 -0.27 -3.57 15.83
CA PRO A 311 -1.48 -3.19 16.56
C PRO A 311 -1.27 -3.46 18.06
N THR A 312 -1.95 -2.69 18.92
CA THR A 312 -1.95 -2.96 20.34
C THR A 312 -3.02 -3.99 20.69
N ALA A 313 -2.72 -4.87 21.65
CA ALA A 313 -3.73 -5.69 22.31
C ALA A 313 -4.46 -4.86 23.39
N THR A 314 -5.62 -5.33 23.87
CA THR A 314 -6.32 -4.72 25.02
C THR A 314 -5.61 -5.12 26.32
N PRO A 315 -5.29 -4.19 27.23
CA PRO A 315 -5.68 -2.77 27.28
C PRO A 315 -4.67 -1.77 26.71
N GLY A 316 -3.81 -2.14 25.78
CA GLY A 316 -2.81 -1.25 25.17
C GLY A 316 -1.41 -1.86 25.09
N ASP A 317 -1.29 -3.14 25.39
CA ASP A 317 -0.01 -3.84 25.31
C ASP A 317 0.40 -4.05 23.84
N PHE A 318 1.69 -3.91 23.57
CA PHE A 318 2.25 -4.12 22.24
C PHE A 318 3.56 -4.90 22.28
N ARG A 319 3.89 -5.56 21.18
CA ARG A 319 5.16 -6.21 20.95
C ARG A 319 5.55 -6.17 19.49
N VAL A 320 6.76 -5.69 19.23
CA VAL A 320 7.40 -5.70 17.89
C VAL A 320 8.66 -6.56 17.99
N ASN A 321 8.69 -7.66 17.24
CA ASN A 321 9.82 -8.58 17.22
C ASN A 321 10.68 -8.36 15.96
N GLY A 322 11.89 -8.90 15.95
CA GLY A 322 12.74 -8.90 14.77
C GLY A 322 13.26 -7.53 14.36
N VAL A 323 13.35 -6.59 15.29
CA VAL A 323 13.78 -5.21 15.03
C VAL A 323 15.30 -5.14 14.90
N ARG A 324 15.80 -4.49 13.85
CA ARG A 324 17.24 -4.19 13.69
C ARG A 324 17.74 -3.37 14.87
N PRO A 325 18.96 -3.59 15.38
CA PRO A 325 19.56 -2.73 16.41
C PRO A 325 19.64 -1.28 15.91
N GLY A 326 19.33 -0.35 16.80
CA GLY A 326 19.36 1.08 16.47
C GLY A 326 18.47 1.90 17.39
N ARG A 327 18.51 3.22 17.19
CA ARG A 327 17.62 4.16 17.86
C ARG A 327 16.45 4.48 16.94
N TYR A 328 15.23 4.34 17.49
CA TYR A 328 13.99 4.54 16.76
C TYR A 328 13.13 5.64 17.37
N ARG A 329 12.43 6.38 16.52
CA ARG A 329 11.22 7.09 16.90
C ARG A 329 10.13 6.04 17.16
N LEU A 330 9.53 6.09 18.33
CA LEU A 330 8.41 5.26 18.73
C LEU A 330 7.16 6.13 18.66
N THR A 331 6.17 5.75 17.87
CA THR A 331 4.97 6.52 17.57
C THR A 331 3.73 5.73 17.99
N LEU A 332 2.78 6.39 18.68
CA LEU A 332 1.44 5.86 18.91
C LEU A 332 0.47 6.51 17.91
N TYR A 333 -0.20 5.70 17.13
CA TYR A 333 -1.27 6.12 16.24
C TYR A 333 -2.64 5.78 16.85
N GLN A 334 -3.59 6.72 16.72
CA GLN A 334 -5.01 6.55 16.93
C GLN A 334 -5.67 6.51 15.56
N ASN A 335 -6.19 5.36 15.14
CA ASN A 335 -6.45 5.08 13.73
C ASN A 335 -5.20 5.44 12.89
N GLU A 336 -5.23 6.49 12.06
CA GLU A 336 -4.08 6.93 11.25
C GLU A 336 -3.36 8.18 11.81
N LEU A 337 -3.88 8.80 12.88
CA LEU A 337 -3.31 10.00 13.47
C LEU A 337 -2.22 9.67 14.49
N GLU A 338 -1.04 10.25 14.34
CA GLU A 338 -0.04 10.27 15.40
C GLU A 338 -0.51 11.09 16.59
N ILE A 339 -0.64 10.47 17.77
CA ILE A 339 -1.10 11.13 19.02
C ILE A 339 -0.04 11.20 20.11
N ALA A 340 1.01 10.38 20.03
CA ALA A 340 2.16 10.45 20.94
C ALA A 340 3.42 9.94 20.25
N ARG A 341 4.56 10.46 20.68
CA ARG A 341 5.87 9.98 20.25
C ARG A 341 6.87 9.92 21.40
N SER A 342 7.85 9.03 21.26
CA SER A 342 8.99 8.87 22.14
C SER A 342 10.18 8.34 21.34
N THR A 343 11.24 7.95 22.01
CA THR A 343 12.39 7.27 21.40
C THR A 343 12.70 5.99 22.16
N VAL A 344 13.22 4.98 21.44
CA VAL A 344 13.63 3.71 22.02
C VAL A 344 14.92 3.22 21.37
N ASP A 345 15.83 2.70 22.18
CA ASP A 345 17.08 2.08 21.72
C ASP A 345 16.91 0.55 21.72
N VAL A 346 17.16 -0.08 20.57
CA VAL A 346 17.05 -1.53 20.37
C VAL A 346 18.43 -2.14 20.26
N SER A 347 18.68 -3.21 21.02
CA SER A 347 19.92 -4.00 21.00
C SER A 347 19.63 -5.43 20.57
N ALA A 348 20.57 -6.05 19.85
CA ALA A 348 20.48 -7.45 19.44
C ALA A 348 20.26 -8.38 20.64
N GLY A 349 19.43 -9.40 20.46
CA GLY A 349 19.12 -10.43 21.46
C GLY A 349 18.36 -9.93 22.69
N ARG A 350 17.89 -8.67 22.71
CA ARG A 350 17.22 -8.07 23.88
C ARG A 350 15.80 -7.62 23.57
N VAL A 351 14.96 -7.63 24.61
CA VAL A 351 13.64 -6.99 24.61
C VAL A 351 13.74 -5.68 25.36
N THR A 352 13.57 -4.56 24.65
CA THR A 352 13.52 -3.24 25.28
C THR A 352 12.08 -2.94 25.71
N GLN A 353 11.90 -2.52 26.97
CA GLN A 353 10.61 -2.09 27.50
C GLN A 353 10.37 -0.62 27.18
N ALA A 354 9.16 -0.30 26.67
CA ALA A 354 8.78 1.06 26.30
C ALA A 354 7.37 1.40 26.80
N ARG A 355 7.13 2.69 27.02
CA ARG A 355 5.80 3.21 27.33
C ARG A 355 5.51 4.44 26.49
N LEU A 356 4.29 4.51 25.98
CA LEU A 356 3.73 5.67 25.28
C LEU A 356 2.43 6.06 25.96
N HIS A 357 2.19 7.35 26.12
CA HIS A 357 0.91 7.85 26.57
C HIS A 357 0.58 9.15 25.84
N ALA A 358 -0.61 9.20 25.27
CA ALA A 358 -1.12 10.42 24.64
C ALA A 358 -1.87 11.25 25.69
N GLU A 359 -1.47 12.51 25.82
CA GLU A 359 -2.19 13.47 26.64
C GLU A 359 -3.33 14.09 25.81
N PRO A 360 -4.53 14.29 26.39
CA PRO A 360 -5.59 14.98 25.69
C PRO A 360 -5.17 16.40 25.31
N PRO A 361 -5.52 16.88 24.12
CA PRO A 361 -5.20 18.25 23.71
C PRO A 361 -5.83 19.27 24.69
N PRO A 362 -5.12 20.36 25.01
CA PRO A 362 -5.61 21.35 25.96
C PRO A 362 -6.78 22.16 25.39
N GLY A 363 -7.69 22.59 26.29
CA GLY A 363 -8.86 23.42 25.97
C GLY A 363 -10.17 22.64 25.97
N ARG A 364 -11.27 23.33 26.21
CA ARG A 364 -12.62 22.76 26.17
C ARG A 364 -13.19 22.86 24.76
N VAL A 365 -13.58 21.74 24.18
CA VAL A 365 -14.23 21.71 22.87
C VAL A 365 -15.64 22.31 22.99
N LYS A 366 -15.89 23.41 22.30
CA LYS A 366 -17.22 24.01 22.18
C LYS A 366 -18.09 23.20 21.20
N TRP A 367 -17.54 22.88 20.05
CA TRP A 367 -18.13 21.95 19.07
C TRP A 367 -17.03 21.33 18.18
N GLN A 368 -17.39 20.20 17.58
CA GLN A 368 -16.48 19.43 16.73
C GLN A 368 -17.22 18.83 15.54
N ILE A 369 -16.57 18.81 14.39
CA ILE A 369 -16.99 18.16 13.15
C ILE A 369 -15.89 17.15 12.79
N GLY A 370 -16.24 15.86 12.66
CA GLY A 370 -15.27 14.77 12.50
C GLY A 370 -14.54 14.40 13.79
N LEU A 371 -13.76 13.34 13.75
CA LEU A 371 -12.93 12.87 14.86
C LEU A 371 -11.45 13.04 14.49
N PRO A 372 -10.59 13.55 15.39
CA PRO A 372 -9.16 13.65 15.10
C PRO A 372 -8.53 12.26 15.09
N ASP A 373 -8.54 11.58 13.95
CA ASP A 373 -8.11 10.21 13.80
C ASP A 373 -7.21 9.95 12.55
N GLY A 374 -6.87 11.01 11.81
CA GLY A 374 -6.04 10.93 10.61
C GLY A 374 -6.80 10.58 9.34
N THR A 375 -8.14 10.48 9.42
CA THR A 375 -8.99 10.06 8.31
C THR A 375 -10.17 11.00 8.09
N PRO A 376 -10.74 11.07 6.88
CA PRO A 376 -11.99 11.79 6.63
C PRO A 376 -13.24 10.96 6.99
N ALA A 377 -13.13 9.95 7.82
CA ALA A 377 -14.19 8.98 8.10
C ALA A 377 -15.52 9.66 8.49
N GLY A 378 -16.61 9.22 7.88
CA GLY A 378 -17.96 9.76 8.11
C GLY A 378 -18.30 11.03 7.31
N PHE A 379 -17.34 11.71 6.71
CA PHE A 379 -17.59 12.86 5.83
C PHE A 379 -18.12 12.44 4.46
N ARG A 380 -18.74 13.37 3.74
CA ARG A 380 -19.27 13.18 2.38
C ARG A 380 -18.19 12.64 1.45
N ASN A 381 -18.51 11.54 0.76
CA ASN A 381 -17.65 10.84 -0.18
C ASN A 381 -16.39 10.15 0.42
N ALA A 382 -16.13 10.22 1.72
CA ALA A 382 -14.94 9.64 2.34
C ALA A 382 -14.74 8.16 1.96
N GLY A 383 -15.80 7.35 2.03
CA GLY A 383 -15.72 5.90 1.73
C GLY A 383 -15.33 5.55 0.29
N LEU A 384 -15.48 6.49 -0.65
CA LEU A 384 -15.13 6.28 -2.06
C LEU A 384 -13.74 6.83 -2.43
N LEU A 385 -13.15 7.70 -1.61
CA LEU A 385 -11.86 8.33 -1.93
C LEU A 385 -10.68 7.35 -2.08
N THR A 386 -10.77 6.17 -1.48
CA THR A 386 -9.73 5.14 -1.61
C THR A 386 -9.90 4.22 -2.81
N SER A 387 -11.05 4.28 -3.49
CA SER A 387 -11.41 3.34 -4.56
C SER A 387 -11.90 4.02 -5.84
N ALA A 388 -12.02 5.36 -5.85
CA ALA A 388 -12.52 6.11 -6.98
C ALA A 388 -11.90 7.53 -7.05
N HIS A 389 -11.79 8.05 -8.28
CA HIS A 389 -11.43 9.44 -8.49
C HIS A 389 -12.57 10.37 -8.01
N PRO A 390 -12.29 11.58 -7.51
CA PRO A 390 -13.32 12.51 -7.03
C PRO A 390 -14.40 12.91 -8.07
N SER A 391 -14.17 12.69 -9.37
CA SER A 391 -15.17 12.89 -10.43
C SER A 391 -16.04 11.66 -10.75
N ASP A 392 -15.90 10.58 -10.00
CA ASP A 392 -16.67 9.35 -10.22
C ASP A 392 -18.17 9.60 -10.05
N SER A 393 -18.99 9.03 -10.93
CA SER A 393 -20.45 9.21 -10.93
C SER A 393 -21.15 8.74 -9.66
N ARG A 394 -20.48 7.93 -8.83
CA ARG A 394 -20.97 7.49 -7.53
C ARG A 394 -20.75 8.51 -6.42
N MET A 395 -19.89 9.50 -6.64
CA MET A 395 -19.67 10.59 -5.69
C MET A 395 -20.90 11.48 -5.61
N ALA A 396 -21.34 11.79 -4.38
CA ALA A 396 -22.30 12.86 -4.16
C ALA A 396 -21.70 14.22 -4.60
N PRO A 397 -22.51 15.21 -4.94
CA PRO A 397 -22.01 16.55 -5.29
C PRO A 397 -21.06 17.09 -4.22
N TRP A 398 -19.89 17.57 -4.64
CA TRP A 398 -18.88 18.13 -3.73
C TRP A 398 -19.25 19.49 -3.17
N ALA A 399 -19.97 20.31 -3.94
CA ALA A 399 -20.55 21.52 -3.41
C ALA A 399 -21.59 21.17 -2.35
N THR A 400 -21.40 21.67 -1.14
CA THR A 400 -22.25 21.38 0.01
C THR A 400 -23.07 22.59 0.38
N ASP A 401 -24.24 22.34 0.95
CA ASP A 401 -25.02 23.38 1.64
C ASP A 401 -24.27 23.85 2.90
N ILE A 402 -24.83 24.84 3.57
CA ILE A 402 -24.28 25.35 4.82
C ILE A 402 -24.32 24.22 5.87
N TYR A 403 -23.18 23.90 6.44
CA TYR A 403 -23.11 22.98 7.57
C TYR A 403 -23.52 23.70 8.86
N THR A 404 -24.60 23.29 9.49
CA THR A 404 -25.08 23.89 10.73
C THR A 404 -24.73 22.97 11.91
N VAL A 405 -23.87 23.45 12.80
CA VAL A 405 -23.45 22.71 14.00
C VAL A 405 -24.66 22.34 14.85
N GLY A 406 -24.74 21.06 15.23
CA GLY A 406 -25.83 20.50 16.04
C GLY A 406 -27.09 20.13 15.25
N THR A 407 -27.14 20.38 13.92
CA THR A 407 -28.29 20.07 13.07
C THR A 407 -27.89 19.24 11.86
N SER A 408 -26.84 19.61 11.13
CA SER A 408 -26.35 18.88 9.97
C SER A 408 -25.73 17.54 10.37
N ALA A 409 -25.93 16.51 9.54
CA ALA A 409 -25.27 15.22 9.71
C ALA A 409 -23.77 15.32 9.34
N LEU A 410 -22.94 14.44 9.87
CA LEU A 410 -21.51 14.41 9.56
C LEU A 410 -21.28 14.25 8.05
N ALA A 411 -22.10 13.42 7.38
CA ALA A 411 -22.06 13.19 5.94
C ALA A 411 -22.44 14.41 5.08
N ASP A 412 -22.90 15.51 5.68
CA ASP A 412 -23.14 16.78 4.97
C ASP A 412 -21.85 17.61 4.86
N PHE A 413 -20.81 17.30 5.66
CA PHE A 413 -19.50 17.96 5.59
C PHE A 413 -18.60 17.28 4.54
N PRO A 414 -17.89 18.04 3.66
CA PRO A 414 -17.09 17.45 2.60
C PRO A 414 -15.82 16.77 3.16
N ALA A 415 -15.50 15.56 2.69
CA ALA A 415 -14.25 14.90 3.05
C ALA A 415 -13.01 15.64 2.56
N ALA A 416 -13.12 16.34 1.41
CA ALA A 416 -12.03 17.07 0.81
C ALA A 416 -12.52 18.39 0.22
N GLN A 417 -11.60 19.36 0.11
CA GLN A 417 -11.89 20.67 -0.45
C GLN A 417 -10.83 21.06 -1.48
N TRP A 418 -11.29 21.50 -2.64
CA TRP A 418 -10.46 22.06 -3.71
C TRP A 418 -10.88 23.50 -3.99
N ARG A 419 -9.92 24.32 -4.34
CA ARG A 419 -10.18 25.73 -4.65
C ARG A 419 -11.20 25.91 -5.76
N ASP A 420 -11.12 25.10 -6.82
CA ASP A 420 -11.94 25.27 -8.03
C ASP A 420 -13.23 24.41 -8.02
N ILE A 421 -13.48 23.60 -6.98
CA ILE A 421 -14.60 22.66 -6.94
C ILE A 421 -15.65 23.08 -5.88
N ASN A 422 -15.23 23.22 -4.61
CA ASN A 422 -16.15 23.38 -3.48
C ASN A 422 -15.62 24.35 -2.40
N SER A 423 -14.85 25.34 -2.78
CA SER A 423 -14.35 26.37 -1.85
C SER A 423 -15.19 27.65 -1.98
N PRO A 424 -15.58 28.27 -0.84
CA PRO A 424 -15.34 27.88 0.54
C PRO A 424 -16.39 26.90 1.10
N THR A 425 -16.01 26.12 2.12
CA THR A 425 -16.96 25.41 2.99
C THR A 425 -17.49 26.35 4.07
N ARG A 426 -18.81 26.43 4.24
CA ARG A 426 -19.45 27.29 5.23
C ARG A 426 -19.99 26.48 6.42
N ILE A 427 -19.69 26.99 7.65
CA ILE A 427 -20.12 26.38 8.92
C ILE A 427 -20.85 27.46 9.73
N ASP A 428 -22.13 27.24 10.05
CA ASP A 428 -22.93 28.11 10.91
C ASP A 428 -23.06 27.47 12.31
N PHE A 429 -22.94 28.31 13.35
CA PHE A 429 -23.06 27.88 14.75
C PHE A 429 -23.63 29.02 15.62
N VAL A 430 -24.19 28.68 16.77
CA VAL A 430 -24.85 29.65 17.66
C VAL A 430 -24.01 29.86 18.92
N LEU A 431 -23.86 31.13 19.34
CA LEU A 431 -23.30 31.51 20.63
C LEU A 431 -24.37 32.22 21.49
N GLY A 432 -24.43 31.85 22.77
CA GLY A 432 -25.20 32.59 23.76
C GLY A 432 -24.56 33.93 24.14
N ASN A 433 -25.29 34.81 24.81
CA ASN A 433 -24.79 36.12 25.23
C ASN A 433 -23.50 36.05 26.07
N HIS A 434 -23.35 35.01 26.91
CA HIS A 434 -22.19 34.81 27.79
C HIS A 434 -21.07 34.00 27.14
N GLU A 435 -21.24 33.58 25.89
CA GLU A 435 -20.30 32.77 25.14
C GLU A 435 -19.53 33.60 24.08
N VAL A 436 -19.73 34.91 24.06
CA VAL A 436 -19.01 35.81 23.14
C VAL A 436 -17.67 36.18 23.75
N HIS A 437 -16.66 35.36 23.51
CA HIS A 437 -15.26 35.57 23.88
C HIS A 437 -14.33 35.07 22.78
N ALA A 438 -13.03 35.14 22.96
CA ALA A 438 -12.08 34.65 21.98
C ALA A 438 -12.09 33.11 21.95
N TYR A 439 -12.03 32.53 20.75
CA TYR A 439 -11.94 31.08 20.50
C TYR A 439 -10.73 30.76 19.63
N ARG A 440 -10.34 29.50 19.65
CA ARG A 440 -9.37 28.94 18.73
C ARG A 440 -10.07 27.93 17.82
N LEU A 441 -10.01 28.15 16.51
CA LEU A 441 -10.43 27.13 15.55
C LEU A 441 -9.24 26.25 15.20
N ARG A 442 -9.42 24.96 15.33
CA ARG A 442 -8.48 23.92 14.86
C ARG A 442 -9.03 23.28 13.61
N VAL A 443 -8.24 23.25 12.55
CA VAL A 443 -8.52 22.52 11.32
C VAL A 443 -7.41 21.51 11.13
N LEU A 444 -7.72 20.23 11.38
CA LEU A 444 -6.80 19.12 11.16
C LEU A 444 -7.05 18.55 9.77
N ILE A 445 -5.99 18.38 9.00
CA ILE A 445 -6.01 17.80 7.66
C ILE A 445 -5.10 16.59 7.61
N SER A 446 -5.46 15.58 6.81
CA SER A 446 -4.64 14.38 6.61
C SER A 446 -3.70 14.50 5.41
N LEU A 447 -4.09 15.25 4.38
CA LEU A 447 -3.32 15.46 3.14
C LEU A 447 -3.59 16.85 2.58
N ALA A 448 -2.60 17.46 1.93
CA ALA A 448 -2.80 18.60 1.05
C ALA A 448 -2.05 18.41 -0.27
N GLN A 449 -2.60 18.99 -1.35
CA GLN A 449 -1.97 18.98 -2.67
C GLN A 449 -1.77 20.41 -3.19
N ALA A 450 -0.78 20.59 -4.06
CA ALA A 450 -0.46 21.87 -4.70
C ALA A 450 -0.33 23.05 -3.69
N GLY A 451 0.18 22.78 -2.48
CA GLY A 451 0.34 23.78 -1.41
C GLY A 451 -0.99 24.31 -0.85
N GLY A 452 -2.09 23.57 -1.03
CA GLY A 452 -3.41 23.89 -0.48
C GLY A 452 -3.38 23.93 1.05
N ARG A 453 -4.07 24.92 1.64
CA ARG A 453 -4.20 25.08 3.08
C ARG A 453 -5.44 25.87 3.44
N PRO A 454 -6.02 25.68 4.65
CA PRO A 454 -7.21 26.41 5.06
C PRO A 454 -6.98 27.92 5.11
N GLN A 455 -7.97 28.68 4.64
CA GLN A 455 -8.06 30.12 4.79
C GLN A 455 -9.38 30.45 5.47
N LEU A 456 -9.32 31.05 6.66
CA LEU A 456 -10.48 31.29 7.50
C LEU A 456 -11.01 32.74 7.38
N SER A 457 -12.34 32.86 7.25
CA SER A 457 -13.06 34.11 7.51
C SER A 457 -14.26 33.88 8.45
N VAL A 458 -14.67 34.92 9.19
CA VAL A 458 -15.75 34.89 10.18
C VAL A 458 -16.69 36.07 9.94
N ASN A 459 -18.00 35.78 9.88
CA ASN A 459 -19.07 36.76 9.78
C ASN A 459 -18.84 37.80 8.65
N ALA A 460 -18.20 37.39 7.54
CA ALA A 460 -17.87 38.24 6.37
C ALA A 460 -17.03 39.50 6.66
N GLY A 461 -16.63 39.74 7.90
CA GLY A 461 -15.90 40.94 8.30
C GLY A 461 -14.50 40.73 8.84
N TRP A 462 -14.20 39.54 9.33
CA TRP A 462 -12.88 39.19 9.86
C TRP A 462 -12.22 38.09 9.08
N HIS A 463 -10.94 38.24 8.81
CA HIS A 463 -10.11 37.23 8.10
C HIS A 463 -8.87 36.91 8.91
N ALA A 464 -8.60 35.65 9.09
CA ALA A 464 -7.35 35.20 9.68
C ALA A 464 -6.17 35.39 8.71
N PRO A 465 -4.96 35.63 9.22
CA PRO A 465 -3.75 35.54 8.42
C PRO A 465 -3.66 34.16 7.76
N VAL A 466 -3.25 34.13 6.49
CA VAL A 466 -3.06 32.86 5.77
C VAL A 466 -1.87 32.12 6.38
N PRO A 467 -2.03 30.88 6.83
CA PRO A 467 -0.93 30.11 7.41
C PRO A 467 0.12 29.74 6.36
N ALA A 468 1.31 29.35 6.80
CA ALA A 468 2.32 28.74 5.93
C ALA A 468 1.81 27.40 5.36
N ALA A 469 2.28 27.04 4.18
CA ALA A 469 2.01 25.70 3.64
C ALA A 469 2.74 24.65 4.49
N SER A 470 2.07 23.52 4.75
CA SER A 470 2.69 22.36 5.38
C SER A 470 3.55 21.58 4.38
N ALA A 471 4.57 20.89 4.90
CA ALA A 471 5.28 19.88 4.11
C ALA A 471 4.31 18.73 3.80
N GLN A 472 4.16 18.39 2.53
CA GLN A 472 3.30 17.31 2.08
C GLN A 472 4.02 16.51 0.99
N PRO A 473 3.68 15.24 0.78
CA PRO A 473 4.12 14.51 -0.40
C PRO A 473 3.72 15.29 -1.65
N ASP A 474 4.66 15.55 -2.56
CA ASP A 474 4.38 16.29 -3.80
C ASP A 474 3.72 15.37 -4.85
N SER A 475 2.59 14.80 -4.49
CA SER A 475 1.84 13.85 -5.29
C SER A 475 0.33 14.11 -5.21
N ARG A 476 -0.39 13.64 -6.22
CA ARG A 476 -1.84 13.77 -6.40
C ARG A 476 -2.61 12.74 -5.57
N GLY A 477 -2.36 12.63 -4.27
CA GLY A 477 -2.89 11.57 -3.42
C GLY A 477 -4.40 11.37 -3.51
N ILE A 478 -5.20 12.44 -3.39
CA ILE A 478 -6.66 12.38 -3.37
C ILE A 478 -7.23 11.80 -4.68
N THR A 479 -6.66 12.18 -5.81
CA THR A 479 -7.09 11.68 -7.12
C THR A 479 -6.55 10.28 -7.43
N ARG A 480 -5.68 9.73 -6.58
CA ARG A 480 -5.06 8.41 -6.68
C ARG A 480 -5.44 7.47 -5.54
N GLY A 481 -6.60 7.69 -4.91
CA GLY A 481 -7.18 6.76 -3.96
C GLY A 481 -6.52 6.74 -2.58
N THR A 482 -5.94 7.84 -2.14
CA THR A 482 -5.47 7.99 -0.76
C THR A 482 -5.77 9.38 -0.20
N TRP A 483 -6.11 9.45 1.08
CA TRP A 483 -6.16 10.70 1.84
C TRP A 483 -4.93 10.89 2.74
N ARG A 484 -4.00 9.94 2.74
CA ARG A 484 -2.85 9.97 3.62
C ARG A 484 -1.72 10.85 3.07
N GLY A 485 -1.31 11.78 3.89
CA GLY A 485 -0.14 12.63 3.71
C GLY A 485 0.50 12.89 5.07
N ASN A 486 1.03 14.09 5.27
CA ASN A 486 1.50 14.55 6.57
C ASN A 486 0.36 15.23 7.32
N ASN A 487 -0.20 14.56 8.33
CA ASN A 487 -1.24 15.14 9.17
C ASN A 487 -0.79 16.51 9.70
N THR A 488 -1.61 17.54 9.47
CA THR A 488 -1.25 18.92 9.80
C THR A 488 -2.38 19.60 10.53
N LEU A 489 -2.08 20.16 11.70
CA LEU A 489 -2.98 20.98 12.47
C LEU A 489 -2.76 22.47 12.11
N PHE A 490 -3.81 23.14 11.65
CA PHE A 490 -3.87 24.58 11.51
C PHE A 490 -4.70 25.18 12.65
N GLU A 491 -4.16 26.19 13.34
CA GLU A 491 -4.85 26.89 14.43
C GLU A 491 -5.08 28.36 14.07
N PHE A 492 -6.29 28.84 14.34
CA PHE A 492 -6.70 30.22 14.08
C PHE A 492 -7.29 30.81 15.35
N ASN A 493 -6.70 31.90 15.87
CA ASN A 493 -7.23 32.64 17.01
C ASN A 493 -8.31 33.60 16.54
N ILE A 494 -9.56 33.35 16.88
CA ILE A 494 -10.72 34.17 16.53
C ILE A 494 -10.96 35.15 17.71
N PRO A 495 -10.79 36.47 17.52
CA PRO A 495 -11.02 37.43 18.60
C PRO A 495 -12.53 37.59 18.91
N ALA A 496 -12.85 37.92 20.14
CA ALA A 496 -14.24 38.16 20.54
C ALA A 496 -14.96 39.20 19.64
N SER A 497 -14.24 40.21 19.12
CA SER A 497 -14.77 41.22 18.24
C SER A 497 -15.23 40.73 16.85
N ALA A 498 -14.83 39.53 16.45
CA ALA A 498 -15.28 38.89 15.22
C ALA A 498 -16.57 38.06 15.41
N LEU A 499 -17.04 37.93 16.65
CA LEU A 499 -18.16 37.08 17.05
C LEU A 499 -19.28 37.90 17.68
N HIS A 500 -20.50 37.38 17.67
CA HIS A 500 -21.66 37.97 18.33
C HIS A 500 -22.59 36.90 18.91
N ALA A 501 -23.48 37.29 19.78
CA ALA A 501 -24.55 36.43 20.25
C ALA A 501 -25.51 36.09 19.10
N GLY A 502 -26.02 34.88 19.06
CA GLY A 502 -26.80 34.34 17.95
C GLY A 502 -25.95 33.60 16.94
N THR A 503 -26.39 33.55 15.70
CA THR A 503 -25.76 32.75 14.64
C THR A 503 -24.48 33.42 14.13
N ASN A 504 -23.38 32.71 14.19
CA ASN A 504 -22.10 33.05 13.58
C ASN A 504 -21.81 32.15 12.41
N SER A 505 -21.08 32.65 11.41
CA SER A 505 -20.71 31.92 10.20
C SER A 505 -19.19 31.90 10.01
N LEU A 506 -18.63 30.71 9.90
CA LEU A 506 -17.24 30.48 9.47
C LEU A 506 -17.22 30.09 8.00
N GLN A 507 -16.22 30.56 7.27
CA GLN A 507 -15.94 30.11 5.92
C GLN A 507 -14.47 29.62 5.86
N ILE A 508 -14.29 28.37 5.46
CA ILE A 508 -12.97 27.79 5.24
C ILE A 508 -12.75 27.72 3.73
N GLY A 509 -11.90 28.58 3.22
CA GLY A 509 -11.45 28.59 1.83
C GLY A 509 -10.14 27.83 1.63
N VAL A 510 -9.65 27.80 0.38
CA VAL A 510 -8.35 27.20 0.03
C VAL A 510 -7.39 28.29 -0.43
N ALA A 511 -6.34 28.52 0.36
CA ALA A 511 -5.19 29.34 -0.03
C ALA A 511 -4.10 28.47 -0.66
N SER A 512 -3.38 29.01 -1.64
CA SER A 512 -2.17 28.42 -2.23
C SER A 512 -1.42 29.45 -3.09
N GLY A 513 -0.12 29.28 -3.23
CA GLY A 513 0.70 29.99 -4.22
C GLY A 513 0.82 29.27 -5.58
N ARG A 514 0.23 28.07 -5.71
CA ARG A 514 0.23 27.29 -6.97
C ARG A 514 -1.13 27.40 -7.68
N SER A 515 -1.16 27.07 -8.97
CA SER A 515 -2.38 26.99 -9.78
C SER A 515 -2.43 25.69 -10.55
N ALA A 516 -3.62 25.09 -10.56
CA ALA A 516 -4.02 23.99 -11.41
C ALA A 516 -5.55 24.01 -11.45
N ALA A 517 -6.20 23.24 -12.32
CA ALA A 517 -7.64 23.30 -12.55
C ALA A 517 -8.38 22.07 -12.00
N GLY A 518 -9.66 22.24 -11.68
CA GLY A 518 -10.54 21.17 -11.28
C GLY A 518 -10.05 20.41 -10.05
N PHE A 519 -10.09 19.08 -10.10
CA PHE A 519 -9.61 18.22 -8.99
C PHE A 519 -8.08 18.21 -8.82
N LEU A 520 -7.32 18.80 -9.75
CA LEU A 520 -5.89 19.04 -9.59
C LEU A 520 -5.59 20.41 -8.96
N SER A 521 -6.59 21.28 -8.80
CA SER A 521 -6.42 22.57 -8.12
C SER A 521 -5.94 22.37 -6.68
N PRO A 522 -5.34 23.40 -6.07
CA PRO A 522 -4.95 23.34 -4.67
C PRO A 522 -6.11 22.88 -3.79
N GLY A 523 -5.83 21.96 -2.88
CA GLY A 523 -6.85 21.38 -2.02
C GLY A 523 -6.24 20.62 -0.84
N PHE A 524 -7.12 20.13 0.04
CA PHE A 524 -6.75 19.32 1.20
C PHE A 524 -7.90 18.38 1.60
N VAL A 525 -7.58 17.36 2.37
CA VAL A 525 -8.53 16.41 2.96
C VAL A 525 -8.69 16.77 4.43
N TYR A 526 -9.93 16.91 4.87
CA TYR A 526 -10.26 17.13 6.27
C TYR A 526 -10.11 15.84 7.09
N ASP A 527 -9.62 15.98 8.31
CA ASP A 527 -9.73 15.01 9.37
C ASP A 527 -10.76 15.50 10.40
N SER A 528 -10.56 16.71 10.96
CA SER A 528 -11.53 17.29 11.89
C SER A 528 -11.49 18.82 11.91
N VAL A 529 -12.59 19.43 12.36
CA VAL A 529 -12.70 20.87 12.64
C VAL A 529 -13.25 21.05 14.05
N GLN A 530 -12.54 21.81 14.90
CA GLN A 530 -12.90 22.00 16.30
C GLN A 530 -12.87 23.48 16.67
N LEU A 531 -13.90 23.96 17.38
CA LEU A 531 -13.88 25.25 18.06
C LEU A 531 -13.54 25.03 19.54
N ILE A 532 -12.48 25.66 20.03
CA ILE A 532 -11.89 25.45 21.36
C ILE A 532 -11.95 26.74 22.16
N GLU A 533 -12.37 26.62 23.43
CA GLU A 533 -12.30 27.70 24.43
C GLU A 533 -10.90 27.84 25.02
#